data_c60aea40cd41c2b2b58940d193033750
#
_entry.id   c60aea40cd41c2b2b58940d193033750
#
_cell.length_a   1.000
_cell.length_b   1.000
_cell.length_c   1.000
_cell.angle_alpha   90.00
_cell.angle_beta   90.00
_cell.angle_gamma   90.00
#
_symmetry.space_group_name_H-M   'P 1'
#
loop_
_entity.id
_entity.type
_entity.pdbx_description
1 polymer ?
#
loop_
_entity_poly.entity_id
_entity_poly.type
_entity_poly.pdbx_seq_one_letter_code
_entity_poly.pdbx_strand_id
1 'polypeptide(L)'
;MKEAAVSRGDHGALFEALLHAEVALWNRLEKDLWRTVNSATLARYLVLKQIDASAADGGPRVQDIARRQHTTVGAASRLVDRLVGDGLVVRTPCPKDRRSCRLSLTDKGRVRMESAAVTFEDTLRTVLAGFRPEELIVLTRNLTRVAAGAGQRADIVPAMQGARLDEPLPGGGFIALTNENGVG
;
A
#
# COMPACT_ATOMS: atom_id res chain seq x y z
N MET A 1 11.26 27.05 27.43
CA MET A 1 10.69 26.77 26.10
C MET A 1 9.20 26.53 26.31
N LYS A 2 8.33 27.43 25.82
CA LYS A 2 6.87 27.22 25.86
C LYS A 2 6.52 26.10 24.90
N GLU A 3 6.00 24.99 25.40
CA GLU A 3 5.32 23.98 24.59
C GLU A 3 4.16 24.67 23.85
N ALA A 4 4.27 24.82 22.54
CA ALA A 4 3.18 25.32 21.73
C ALA A 4 2.06 24.29 21.78
N ALA A 5 0.97 24.60 22.46
CA ALA A 5 -0.22 23.75 22.50
C ALA A 5 -0.77 23.63 21.07
N VAL A 6 -0.82 22.41 20.54
CA VAL A 6 -1.40 22.10 19.24
C VAL A 6 -2.90 22.45 19.27
N SER A 7 -3.35 23.35 18.40
CA SER A 7 -4.75 23.76 18.34
C SER A 7 -5.62 22.71 17.65
N ARG A 8 -6.95 22.78 17.82
CA ARG A 8 -7.88 21.87 17.09
C ARG A 8 -7.76 22.01 15.57
N GLY A 9 -7.42 23.20 15.07
CA GLY A 9 -7.17 23.45 13.65
C GLY A 9 -5.93 22.74 13.12
N ASP A 10 -4.90 22.59 13.96
CA ASP A 10 -3.65 21.93 13.57
C ASP A 10 -3.81 20.43 13.35
N HIS A 11 -4.73 19.77 14.08
CA HIS A 11 -5.04 18.35 13.86
C HIS A 11 -5.75 18.13 12.52
N GLY A 12 -6.66 19.02 12.12
CA GLY A 12 -7.31 18.97 10.82
C GLY A 12 -6.31 19.15 9.67
N ALA A 13 -5.48 20.17 9.76
CA ALA A 13 -4.43 20.41 8.76
C ALA A 13 -3.44 19.26 8.64
N LEU A 14 -3.06 18.62 9.77
CA LEU A 14 -2.22 17.43 9.75
C LEU A 14 -2.91 16.27 9.02
N PHE A 15 -4.21 16.01 9.29
CA PHE A 15 -4.96 14.97 8.63
C PHE A 15 -5.04 15.21 7.11
N GLU A 16 -5.35 16.43 6.69
CA GLU A 16 -5.38 16.79 5.27
C GLU A 16 -4.03 16.61 4.59
N ALA A 17 -2.94 17.02 5.25
CA ALA A 17 -1.59 16.83 4.73
C ALA A 17 -1.23 15.34 4.56
N LEU A 18 -1.60 14.49 5.53
CA LEU A 18 -1.39 13.04 5.45
C LEU A 18 -2.18 12.42 4.30
N LEU A 19 -3.45 12.82 4.15
CA LEU A 19 -4.31 12.33 3.06
C LEU A 19 -3.76 12.74 1.69
N HIS A 20 -3.39 14.01 1.52
CA HIS A 20 -2.82 14.49 0.26
C HIS A 20 -1.48 13.81 -0.06
N ALA A 21 -0.62 13.62 0.93
CA ALA A 21 0.66 12.93 0.75
C ALA A 21 0.47 11.47 0.34
N GLU A 22 -0.47 10.75 0.99
CA GLU A 22 -0.80 9.36 0.64
C GLU A 22 -1.27 9.26 -0.81
N VAL A 23 -2.29 10.05 -1.19
CA VAL A 23 -2.88 10.02 -2.53
C VAL A 23 -1.85 10.39 -3.60
N ALA A 24 -1.07 11.44 -3.37
CA ALA A 24 -0.05 11.88 -4.32
C ALA A 24 1.04 10.82 -4.52
N LEU A 25 1.52 10.22 -3.42
CA LEU A 25 2.54 9.18 -3.46
C LEU A 25 2.01 7.90 -4.12
N TRP A 26 0.78 7.48 -3.78
CA TRP A 26 0.13 6.34 -4.41
C TRP A 26 0.02 6.52 -5.93
N ASN A 27 -0.54 7.65 -6.38
CA ASN A 27 -0.72 7.95 -7.81
C ASN A 27 0.62 8.00 -8.55
N ARG A 28 1.66 8.55 -7.93
CA ARG A 28 2.99 8.60 -8.53
C ARG A 28 3.59 7.21 -8.68
N LEU A 29 3.55 6.37 -7.65
CA LEU A 29 4.04 4.99 -7.67
C LEU A 29 3.26 4.14 -8.69
N GLU A 30 1.93 4.24 -8.70
CA GLU A 30 1.07 3.53 -9.64
C GLU A 30 1.44 3.86 -11.10
N LYS A 31 1.58 5.16 -11.40
CA LYS A 31 1.97 5.64 -12.74
C LYS A 31 3.34 5.12 -13.17
N ASP A 32 4.33 5.18 -12.29
CA ASP A 32 5.70 4.78 -12.63
C ASP A 32 5.80 3.25 -12.77
N LEU A 33 5.16 2.47 -11.90
CA LEU A 33 5.07 1.01 -12.00
C LEU A 33 4.34 0.56 -13.27
N TRP A 34 3.24 1.21 -13.62
CA TRP A 34 2.49 0.90 -14.84
C TRP A 34 3.34 1.10 -16.10
N ARG A 35 4.12 2.17 -16.14
CA ARG A 35 4.95 2.53 -17.32
C ARG A 35 6.17 1.64 -17.49
N THR A 36 6.77 1.18 -16.38
CA THR A 36 8.08 0.49 -16.40
C THR A 36 7.97 -1.02 -16.29
N VAL A 37 6.97 -1.55 -15.62
CA VAL A 37 6.84 -2.98 -15.30
C VAL A 37 5.59 -3.60 -15.95
N ASN A 38 5.29 -3.22 -17.19
CA ASN A 38 4.26 -3.85 -18.03
C ASN A 38 2.97 -4.20 -17.25
N SER A 39 2.21 -3.18 -16.87
CA SER A 39 0.93 -3.32 -16.15
C SER A 39 1.03 -3.79 -14.69
N ALA A 40 2.17 -3.62 -14.03
CA ALA A 40 2.23 -3.83 -12.60
C ALA A 40 1.49 -2.69 -11.87
N THR A 41 0.58 -3.05 -10.97
CA THR A 41 -0.05 -2.10 -10.05
C THR A 41 0.68 -2.10 -8.71
N LEU A 42 0.60 -0.99 -7.98
CA LEU A 42 1.20 -0.89 -6.65
C LEU A 42 0.64 -1.96 -5.71
N ALA A 43 -0.68 -2.21 -5.77
CA ALA A 43 -1.32 -3.24 -4.95
C ALA A 43 -0.76 -4.64 -5.25
N ARG A 44 -0.53 -4.99 -6.52
CA ARG A 44 0.08 -6.26 -6.93
C ARG A 44 1.51 -6.38 -6.41
N TYR A 45 2.31 -5.33 -6.58
CA TYR A 45 3.68 -5.30 -6.07
C TYR A 45 3.73 -5.51 -4.56
N LEU A 46 2.90 -4.79 -3.80
CA LEU A 46 2.87 -4.90 -2.33
C LEU A 46 2.49 -6.31 -1.86
N VAL A 47 1.58 -7.00 -2.56
CA VAL A 47 1.25 -8.40 -2.26
C VAL A 47 2.42 -9.33 -2.57
N LEU A 48 3.07 -9.18 -3.73
CA LEU A 48 4.24 -10.01 -4.09
C LEU A 48 5.38 -9.80 -3.07
N LYS A 49 5.68 -8.55 -2.72
CA LYS A 49 6.67 -8.19 -1.69
C LYS A 49 6.35 -8.81 -0.33
N GLN A 50 5.08 -8.83 0.08
CA GLN A 50 4.67 -9.45 1.34
C GLN A 50 4.83 -10.97 1.31
N ILE A 51 4.51 -11.62 0.19
CA ILE A 51 4.68 -13.06 0.03
C ILE A 51 6.16 -13.42 0.12
N ASP A 52 7.03 -12.67 -0.55
CA ASP A 52 8.48 -12.88 -0.52
C ASP A 52 9.06 -12.71 0.89
N ALA A 53 8.71 -11.63 1.57
CA ALA A 53 9.16 -11.35 2.94
C ALA A 53 8.75 -12.41 3.97
N SER A 54 7.70 -13.19 3.69
CA SER A 54 7.19 -14.26 4.55
C SER A 54 7.62 -15.66 4.10
N ALA A 55 8.49 -15.76 3.09
CA ALA A 55 8.87 -17.04 2.49
C ALA A 55 9.56 -18.00 3.49
N ALA A 56 10.41 -17.45 4.37
CA ALA A 56 11.11 -18.21 5.41
C ALA A 56 10.13 -18.86 6.41
N ASP A 57 8.96 -18.26 6.63
CA ASP A 57 7.91 -18.77 7.53
C ASP A 57 6.90 -19.68 6.80
N GLY A 58 7.22 -20.13 5.59
CA GLY A 58 6.37 -20.96 4.75
C GLY A 58 5.30 -20.20 3.98
N GLY A 59 5.42 -18.86 3.90
CA GLY A 59 4.53 -17.98 3.16
C GLY A 59 3.26 -17.57 3.93
N PRO A 60 2.65 -16.41 3.58
CA PRO A 60 1.46 -15.91 4.24
C PRO A 60 0.19 -16.62 3.77
N ARG A 61 -0.89 -16.48 4.54
CA ARG A 61 -2.26 -16.81 4.12
C ARG A 61 -2.92 -15.56 3.54
N VAL A 62 -4.03 -15.73 2.82
CA VAL A 62 -4.83 -14.59 2.30
C VAL A 62 -5.25 -13.62 3.40
N GLN A 63 -5.58 -14.14 4.59
CA GLN A 63 -5.94 -13.31 5.75
C GLN A 63 -4.78 -12.42 6.23
N ASP A 64 -3.54 -12.90 6.12
CA ASP A 64 -2.36 -12.13 6.50
C ASP A 64 -2.10 -11.01 5.48
N ILE A 65 -2.35 -11.29 4.18
CA ILE A 65 -2.34 -10.27 3.14
C ILE A 65 -3.40 -9.19 3.44
N ALA A 66 -4.65 -9.60 3.69
CA ALA A 66 -5.75 -8.67 3.98
C ALA A 66 -5.43 -7.75 5.16
N ARG A 67 -4.94 -8.33 6.26
CA ARG A 67 -4.58 -7.58 7.47
C ARG A 67 -3.49 -6.55 7.21
N ARG A 68 -2.42 -6.94 6.52
CA ARG A 68 -1.28 -6.06 6.24
C ARG A 68 -1.60 -4.97 5.23
N GLN A 69 -2.50 -5.26 4.28
CA GLN A 69 -2.95 -4.29 3.26
C GLN A 69 -4.16 -3.46 3.74
N HIS A 70 -4.58 -3.62 4.99
CA HIS A 70 -5.76 -2.95 5.55
C HIS A 70 -7.01 -3.07 4.64
N THR A 71 -7.23 -4.27 4.07
CA THR A 71 -8.34 -4.54 3.14
C THR A 71 -9.18 -5.73 3.62
N THR A 72 -10.29 -6.01 2.92
CA THR A 72 -11.12 -7.18 3.23
C THR A 72 -10.51 -8.47 2.72
N VAL A 73 -10.78 -9.60 3.39
CA VAL A 73 -10.31 -10.92 2.95
C VAL A 73 -10.82 -11.24 1.54
N GLY A 74 -12.04 -10.83 1.20
CA GLY A 74 -12.59 -11.00 -0.15
C GLY A 74 -11.82 -10.23 -1.22
N ALA A 75 -11.44 -8.97 -0.95
CA ALA A 75 -10.62 -8.18 -1.87
C ALA A 75 -9.22 -8.78 -2.05
N ALA A 76 -8.57 -9.13 -0.94
CA ALA A 76 -7.27 -9.80 -0.96
C ALA A 76 -7.33 -11.14 -1.71
N SER A 77 -8.41 -11.93 -1.53
CA SER A 77 -8.59 -13.20 -2.25
C SER A 77 -8.66 -12.98 -3.76
N ARG A 78 -9.49 -12.03 -4.22
CA ARG A 78 -9.60 -11.72 -5.66
C ARG A 78 -8.28 -11.24 -6.26
N LEU A 79 -7.50 -10.44 -5.52
CA LEU A 79 -6.19 -10.01 -5.98
C LEU A 79 -5.21 -11.18 -6.08
N VAL A 80 -5.19 -12.05 -5.07
CA VAL A 80 -4.36 -13.26 -5.08
C VAL A 80 -4.79 -14.22 -6.20
N ASP A 81 -6.10 -14.39 -6.45
CA ASP A 81 -6.62 -15.24 -7.54
C ASP A 81 -6.10 -14.78 -8.92
N ARG A 82 -6.05 -13.46 -9.14
CA ARG A 82 -5.46 -12.90 -10.37
C ARG A 82 -3.96 -13.15 -10.45
N LEU A 83 -3.23 -12.96 -9.35
CA LEU A 83 -1.79 -13.25 -9.33
C LEU A 83 -1.50 -14.74 -9.59
N VAL A 84 -2.36 -15.64 -9.12
CA VAL A 84 -2.29 -17.07 -9.44
C VAL A 84 -2.62 -17.31 -10.92
N GLY A 85 -3.68 -16.70 -11.44
CA GLY A 85 -4.05 -16.78 -12.86
C GLY A 85 -2.95 -16.28 -13.80
N ASP A 86 -2.20 -15.25 -13.39
CA ASP A 86 -1.05 -14.72 -14.14
C ASP A 86 0.22 -15.58 -13.97
N GLY A 87 0.17 -16.62 -13.14
CA GLY A 87 1.30 -17.51 -12.85
C GLY A 87 2.41 -16.85 -12.03
N LEU A 88 2.09 -15.83 -11.23
CA LEU A 88 3.07 -15.12 -10.38
C LEU A 88 3.10 -15.72 -8.95
N VAL A 89 2.01 -16.31 -8.51
CA VAL A 89 1.83 -16.87 -7.17
C VAL A 89 1.29 -18.29 -7.29
N VAL A 90 1.70 -19.17 -6.38
CA VAL A 90 1.11 -20.49 -6.20
C VAL A 90 0.50 -20.63 -4.82
N ARG A 91 -0.57 -21.41 -4.73
CA ARG A 91 -1.22 -21.79 -3.48
C ARG A 91 -0.83 -23.21 -3.11
N THR A 92 -0.24 -23.37 -1.94
CA THR A 92 0.11 -24.69 -1.39
C THR A 92 -0.85 -25.01 -0.24
N PRO A 93 -1.60 -26.12 -0.30
CA PRO A 93 -2.45 -26.55 0.80
C PRO A 93 -1.65 -26.70 2.09
N CYS A 94 -2.19 -26.25 3.21
CA CYS A 94 -1.56 -26.45 4.50
C CYS A 94 -1.77 -27.91 4.95
N PRO A 95 -0.71 -28.67 5.29
CA PRO A 95 -0.85 -30.06 5.74
C PRO A 95 -1.72 -30.24 6.98
N LYS A 96 -1.75 -29.22 7.86
CA LYS A 96 -2.48 -29.24 9.14
C LYS A 96 -3.93 -28.73 9.01
N ASP A 97 -4.27 -28.05 7.91
CA ASP A 97 -5.59 -27.44 7.71
C ASP A 97 -5.88 -27.31 6.21
N ARG A 98 -6.65 -28.24 5.67
CA ARG A 98 -7.01 -28.28 4.23
C ARG A 98 -7.84 -27.09 3.74
N ARG A 99 -8.42 -26.29 4.66
CA ARG A 99 -9.14 -25.07 4.34
C ARG A 99 -8.22 -23.86 4.23
N SER A 100 -6.96 -24.03 4.56
CA SER A 100 -5.96 -22.97 4.58
C SER A 100 -4.89 -23.27 3.54
N CYS A 101 -4.55 -22.25 2.74
CA CYS A 101 -3.45 -22.30 1.79
C CYS A 101 -2.38 -21.28 2.14
N ARG A 102 -1.13 -21.68 1.95
CA ARG A 102 0.03 -20.79 1.98
C ARG A 102 0.31 -20.26 0.58
N LEU A 103 0.81 -19.05 0.50
CA LEU A 103 1.15 -18.39 -0.76
C LEU A 103 2.66 -18.34 -0.92
N SER A 104 3.14 -18.64 -2.12
CA SER A 104 4.56 -18.50 -2.47
C SER A 104 4.70 -17.91 -3.87
N LEU A 105 5.82 -17.22 -4.13
CA LEU A 105 6.12 -16.72 -5.46
C LEU A 105 6.56 -17.87 -6.36
N THR A 106 6.19 -17.79 -7.63
CA THR A 106 6.87 -18.52 -8.71
C THR A 106 8.16 -17.79 -9.08
N ASP A 107 9.04 -18.42 -9.90
CA ASP A 107 10.21 -17.73 -10.45
C ASP A 107 9.80 -16.51 -11.27
N LYS A 108 8.71 -16.61 -12.05
CA LYS A 108 8.12 -15.50 -12.79
C LYS A 108 7.64 -14.39 -11.83
N GLY A 109 7.02 -14.78 -10.71
CA GLY A 109 6.57 -13.84 -9.67
C GLY A 109 7.72 -13.12 -9.00
N ARG A 110 8.81 -13.83 -8.72
CA ARG A 110 10.04 -13.24 -8.15
C ARG A 110 10.67 -12.21 -9.09
N VAL A 111 10.88 -12.57 -10.35
CA VAL A 111 11.42 -11.64 -11.36
C VAL A 111 10.53 -10.40 -11.52
N ARG A 112 9.20 -10.59 -11.52
CA ARG A 112 8.26 -9.48 -11.60
C ARG A 112 8.32 -8.57 -10.37
N MET A 113 8.39 -9.15 -9.19
CA MET A 113 8.50 -8.41 -7.92
C MET A 113 9.82 -7.61 -7.86
N GLU A 114 10.93 -8.22 -8.24
CA GLU A 114 12.25 -7.56 -8.27
C GLU A 114 12.28 -6.39 -9.24
N SER A 115 11.74 -6.56 -10.45
CA SER A 115 11.63 -5.47 -11.44
C SER A 115 10.77 -4.32 -10.91
N ALA A 116 9.67 -4.62 -10.24
CA ALA A 116 8.82 -3.60 -9.62
C ALA A 116 9.50 -2.93 -8.42
N ALA A 117 10.33 -3.66 -7.66
CA ALA A 117 11.07 -3.12 -6.52
C ALA A 117 12.05 -2.01 -6.96
N VAL A 118 12.76 -2.20 -8.07
CA VAL A 118 13.66 -1.17 -8.61
C VAL A 118 12.89 0.12 -8.90
N THR A 119 11.79 0.04 -9.65
CA THR A 119 10.97 1.21 -9.97
C THR A 119 10.39 1.86 -8.71
N PHE A 120 9.92 1.05 -7.76
CA PHE A 120 9.37 1.53 -6.49
C PHE A 120 10.42 2.33 -5.70
N GLU A 121 11.62 1.79 -5.54
CA GLU A 121 12.70 2.45 -4.80
C GLU A 121 13.20 3.72 -5.52
N ASP A 122 13.31 3.72 -6.85
CA ASP A 122 13.72 4.90 -7.63
C ASP A 122 12.67 6.02 -7.55
N THR A 123 11.39 5.67 -7.59
CA THR A 123 10.31 6.64 -7.39
C THR A 123 10.36 7.25 -5.99
N LEU A 124 10.51 6.42 -4.94
CA LEU A 124 10.63 6.92 -3.58
C LEU A 124 11.85 7.80 -3.38
N ARG A 125 13.01 7.40 -3.92
CA ARG A 125 14.23 8.21 -3.87
C ARG A 125 14.01 9.58 -4.49
N THR A 126 13.32 9.63 -5.63
CA THR A 126 13.01 10.88 -6.32
C THR A 126 12.05 11.77 -5.51
N VAL A 127 10.97 11.19 -4.98
CA VAL A 127 9.96 11.93 -4.22
C VAL A 127 10.53 12.46 -2.89
N LEU A 128 11.40 11.66 -2.26
CA LEU A 128 11.96 11.97 -0.94
C LEU A 128 13.32 12.68 -1.01
N ALA A 129 13.80 13.07 -2.19
CA ALA A 129 15.13 13.69 -2.39
C ALA A 129 15.34 15.00 -1.64
N GLY A 130 14.23 15.71 -1.29
CA GLY A 130 14.28 16.96 -0.53
C GLY A 130 14.47 16.77 0.99
N PHE A 131 14.42 15.53 1.48
CA PHE A 131 14.55 15.23 2.91
C PHE A 131 15.95 14.75 3.25
N ARG A 132 16.48 15.19 4.39
CA ARG A 132 17.68 14.62 4.98
C ARG A 132 17.38 13.27 5.64
N PRO A 133 18.36 12.36 5.76
CA PRO A 133 18.14 11.04 6.37
C PRO A 133 17.51 11.11 7.76
N GLU A 134 17.92 12.07 8.59
CA GLU A 134 17.41 12.25 9.96
C GLU A 134 15.92 12.66 9.95
N GLU A 135 15.50 13.46 8.97
CA GLU A 135 14.11 13.89 8.81
C GLU A 135 13.23 12.71 8.41
N LEU A 136 13.71 11.82 7.54
CA LEU A 136 13.00 10.60 7.16
C LEU A 136 12.84 9.64 8.35
N ILE A 137 13.88 9.50 9.18
CA ILE A 137 13.79 8.68 10.41
C ILE A 137 12.73 9.23 11.35
N VAL A 138 12.72 10.55 11.59
CA VAL A 138 11.73 11.21 12.45
C VAL A 138 10.33 11.07 11.87
N LEU A 139 10.16 11.31 10.56
CA LEU A 139 8.88 11.17 9.86
C LEU A 139 8.34 9.74 9.97
N THR A 140 9.16 8.74 9.66
CA THR A 140 8.78 7.33 9.76
C THR A 140 8.32 6.97 11.17
N ARG A 141 9.08 7.37 12.19
CA ARG A 141 8.73 7.12 13.60
C ARG A 141 7.39 7.77 13.96
N ASN A 142 7.16 9.01 13.55
CA ASN A 142 5.94 9.73 13.88
C ASN A 142 4.72 9.13 13.17
N LEU A 143 4.83 8.77 11.88
CA LEU A 143 3.78 8.09 11.15
C LEU A 143 3.45 6.72 11.76
N THR A 144 4.45 5.96 12.19
CA THR A 144 4.25 4.68 12.91
C THR A 144 3.48 4.89 14.21
N ARG A 145 3.78 5.95 14.97
CA ARG A 145 3.03 6.29 16.19
C ARG A 145 1.58 6.68 15.91
N VAL A 146 1.34 7.43 14.84
CA VAL A 146 -0.03 7.78 14.40
C VAL A 146 -0.80 6.51 14.04
N ALA A 147 -0.21 5.62 13.25
CA ALA A 147 -0.81 4.35 12.87
C ALA A 147 -1.14 3.46 14.09
N ALA A 148 -0.21 3.36 15.05
CA ALA A 148 -0.42 2.60 16.28
C ALA A 148 -1.57 3.20 17.12
N GLY A 149 -1.62 4.53 17.27
CA GLY A 149 -2.70 5.21 17.99
C GLY A 149 -4.07 5.04 17.33
N ALA A 150 -4.13 5.04 16.00
CA ALA A 150 -5.35 4.79 15.24
C ALA A 150 -5.81 3.33 15.35
N GLY A 151 -4.87 2.36 15.36
CA GLY A 151 -5.17 0.92 15.43
C GLY A 151 -5.63 0.46 16.82
N GLN A 152 -5.30 1.17 17.88
CA GLN A 152 -5.71 0.81 19.24
C GLN A 152 -7.21 1.02 19.53
N ARG A 153 -7.94 1.70 18.64
CA ARG A 153 -9.41 1.83 18.68
C ARG A 153 -10.04 1.02 17.54
N ALA A 154 -9.66 -0.23 17.43
CA ALA A 154 -9.80 -1.08 16.26
C ALA A 154 -11.20 -1.63 16.02
N ASP A 155 -12.25 -0.80 15.91
CA ASP A 155 -13.54 -1.25 15.38
C ASP A 155 -14.15 -0.33 14.31
N ILE A 156 -13.46 0.74 13.90
CA ILE A 156 -14.00 1.64 12.88
C ILE A 156 -12.88 2.05 11.91
N VAL A 157 -12.58 1.19 10.97
CA VAL A 157 -12.09 1.65 9.67
C VAL A 157 -13.13 1.19 8.65
N PRO A 158 -13.96 2.08 8.10
CA PRO A 158 -14.56 1.78 6.82
C PRO A 158 -13.39 1.60 5.88
N ALA A 159 -13.11 0.33 5.52
CA ALA A 159 -12.26 0.03 4.40
C ALA A 159 -12.59 1.03 3.28
N MET A 160 -11.62 1.46 2.51
CA MET A 160 -11.88 2.07 1.20
C MET A 160 -12.61 1.00 0.34
N GLN A 161 -13.90 0.82 0.65
CA GLN A 161 -14.78 -0.20 0.09
C GLN A 161 -15.28 0.26 -1.27
N GLY A 162 -14.39 0.40 -2.22
CA GLY A 162 -14.78 0.78 -3.58
C GLY A 162 -13.62 0.97 -4.53
N ALA A 163 -12.42 1.16 -4.07
CA ALA A 163 -11.27 1.15 -4.94
C ALA A 163 -11.08 -0.28 -5.47
N ARG A 164 -11.29 -0.49 -6.75
CA ARG A 164 -10.87 -1.71 -7.42
C ARG A 164 -9.36 -1.74 -7.37
N LEU A 165 -8.79 -2.48 -6.42
CA LEU A 165 -7.36 -2.55 -6.10
C LEU A 165 -6.48 -3.06 -7.26
N ASP A 166 -7.05 -3.26 -8.42
CA ASP A 166 -6.43 -4.01 -9.51
C ASP A 166 -6.80 -3.57 -10.93
N GLU A 167 -7.66 -2.57 -11.09
CA GLU A 167 -7.88 -1.90 -12.38
C GLU A 167 -7.14 -0.55 -12.37
N PRO A 168 -6.37 -0.22 -13.44
CA PRO A 168 -5.91 1.13 -13.64
C PRO A 168 -7.15 2.01 -13.75
N LEU A 169 -7.16 3.11 -13.02
CA LEU A 169 -8.24 4.08 -13.10
C LEU A 169 -8.37 4.57 -14.55
N PRO A 170 -9.53 4.46 -15.18
CA PRO A 170 -9.75 5.07 -16.47
C PRO A 170 -9.61 6.59 -16.30
N GLY A 171 -8.53 7.14 -16.89
CA GLY A 171 -8.31 8.59 -16.94
C GLY A 171 -7.83 9.26 -15.65
N GLY A 172 -6.82 8.70 -14.97
CA GLY A 172 -5.93 9.43 -14.06
C GLY A 172 -6.60 10.40 -13.08
N GLY A 173 -7.54 9.95 -12.27
CA GLY A 173 -8.17 10.85 -11.33
C GLY A 173 -8.91 10.11 -10.23
N PHE A 174 -8.27 9.97 -9.09
CA PHE A 174 -9.00 9.91 -7.82
C PHE A 174 -9.52 11.30 -7.54
N ILE A 175 -10.81 11.40 -7.18
CA ILE A 175 -11.60 12.56 -6.78
C ILE A 175 -10.80 13.87 -6.78
N ALA A 176 -10.89 14.66 -7.85
CA ALA A 176 -10.53 16.05 -7.79
C ALA A 176 -11.43 16.70 -6.73
N LEU A 177 -10.86 16.97 -5.57
CA LEU A 177 -11.41 17.98 -4.68
C LEU A 177 -11.21 19.30 -5.42
N THR A 178 -12.18 19.66 -6.24
CA THR A 178 -12.28 20.97 -6.85
C THR A 178 -12.43 21.96 -5.72
N ASN A 179 -11.36 22.68 -5.45
CA ASN A 179 -11.40 23.88 -4.63
C ASN A 179 -12.06 24.97 -5.49
N GLU A 180 -13.40 25.01 -5.52
CA GLU A 180 -14.15 26.16 -5.99
C GLU A 180 -14.15 27.24 -4.92
N ASN A 181 -13.03 27.93 -4.80
CA ASN A 181 -13.04 29.30 -4.28
C ASN A 181 -12.86 30.23 -5.46
N GLY A 182 -14.00 30.51 -6.12
CA GLY A 182 -14.14 31.64 -6.98
C GLY A 182 -13.97 32.91 -6.15
N VAL A 183 -12.97 33.72 -6.51
CA VAL A 183 -12.93 35.13 -6.18
C VAL A 183 -13.28 35.86 -7.46
N GLY A 184 -14.46 36.51 -7.41
CA GLY A 184 -14.89 37.54 -8.35
C GLY A 184 -14.07 38.79 -8.24
#